data_d05359d18e2f2b781ce7929b103b8fca
#
_entry.id   d05359d18e2f2b781ce7929b103b8fca
#
_cell.length_a   1.000
_cell.length_b   1.000
_cell.length_c   1.000
_cell.angle_alpha   90.00
_cell.angle_beta   90.00
_cell.angle_gamma   90.00
#
_symmetry.space_group_name_H-M   'P 1'
#
loop_
_entity.id
_entity.type
_entity.pdbx_description
1 polymer ?
#
loop_
_entity_poly.entity_id
_entity_poly.type
_entity_poly.pdbx_seq_one_letter_code
_entity_poly.pdbx_strand_id
1 'polypeptide(L)'
;MKITLEDNIIPLDIAGLHFEMDADDITLHQTISDFMDKYRGNRLVTENFVTDCRETIDKLLGSGAYGKIFHKDDLKPYYVILQLAEA
;
A
#
# COMPACT_ATOMS: atom_id res chain seq x y z
N MET A 1 18.00 24.90 21.99
CA MET A 1 17.71 23.51 21.62
C MET A 1 17.62 23.41 20.11
N LYS A 2 18.26 22.41 19.55
CA LYS A 2 18.24 22.18 18.11
C LYS A 2 17.40 20.94 17.80
N ILE A 3 16.40 21.10 16.95
CA ILE A 3 15.55 20.00 16.51
C ILE A 3 15.87 19.70 15.05
N THR A 4 16.22 18.46 14.76
CA THR A 4 16.51 18.02 13.41
C THR A 4 15.36 17.13 12.92
N LEU A 5 14.79 17.47 11.76
CA LEU A 5 13.74 16.69 11.13
C LEU A 5 14.36 15.90 9.97
N GLU A 6 14.27 14.58 10.04
CA GLU A 6 14.78 13.69 9.02
C GLU A 6 13.63 13.09 8.23
N ASP A 7 13.83 12.89 6.93
CA ASP A 7 12.87 12.17 6.10
C ASP A 7 12.94 10.69 6.40
N ASN A 8 11.78 10.06 6.64
CA ASN A 8 11.67 8.62 6.86
C ASN A 8 11.14 7.94 5.61
N ILE A 9 11.93 7.95 4.56
CA ILE A 9 11.59 7.31 3.31
C ILE A 9 11.99 5.83 3.37
N ILE A 10 11.01 4.97 3.10
CA ILE A 10 11.23 3.52 3.08
C ILE A 10 11.42 3.09 1.62
N PRO A 11 12.61 2.63 1.24
CA PRO A 11 12.80 2.07 -0.10
C PRO A 11 12.18 0.68 -0.18
N LEU A 12 11.49 0.41 -1.29
CA LEU A 12 10.78 -0.84 -1.52
C LEU A 12 11.16 -1.41 -2.88
N ASP A 13 11.51 -2.69 -2.91
CA ASP A 13 11.72 -3.42 -4.16
C ASP A 13 10.59 -4.45 -4.28
N ILE A 14 9.71 -4.23 -5.25
CA ILE A 14 8.55 -5.10 -5.47
C ILE A 14 8.57 -5.57 -6.92
N ALA A 15 8.64 -6.87 -7.13
CA ALA A 15 8.65 -7.49 -8.45
C ALA A 15 9.73 -6.91 -9.37
N GLY A 16 10.90 -6.59 -8.82
CA GLY A 16 12.02 -6.01 -9.57
C GLY A 16 11.90 -4.52 -9.84
N LEU A 17 10.86 -3.87 -9.32
CA LEU A 17 10.64 -2.44 -9.47
C LEU A 17 10.93 -1.73 -8.16
N HIS A 18 11.51 -0.53 -8.26
CA HIS A 18 11.83 0.28 -7.10
C HIS A 18 10.72 1.29 -6.82
N PHE A 19 10.29 1.33 -5.55
CA PHE A 19 9.31 2.31 -5.06
C PHE A 19 9.82 2.92 -3.76
N GLU A 20 9.24 4.04 -3.38
CA GLU A 20 9.53 4.69 -2.11
C GLU A 20 8.21 5.05 -1.41
N MET A 21 8.18 4.92 -0.09
CA MET A 21 7.03 5.28 0.73
C MET A 21 7.49 6.14 1.88
N ASP A 22 6.81 7.27 2.10
CA ASP A 22 7.12 8.18 3.20
C ASP A 22 6.42 7.68 4.47
N ALA A 23 7.20 7.17 5.43
CA ALA A 23 6.66 6.63 6.68
C ALA A 23 6.01 7.71 7.56
N ASP A 24 6.27 8.98 7.32
CA ASP A 24 5.69 10.08 8.09
C ASP A 24 4.43 10.66 7.45
N ASP A 25 4.03 10.18 6.28
CA ASP A 25 2.86 10.70 5.59
C ASP A 25 1.58 10.16 6.24
N ILE A 26 0.85 11.04 6.91
CA ILE A 26 -0.40 10.69 7.59
C ILE A 26 -1.44 10.13 6.61
N THR A 27 -1.47 10.65 5.38
CA THR A 27 -2.39 10.17 4.35
C THR A 27 -2.16 8.70 4.01
N LEU A 28 -0.90 8.26 3.94
CA LEU A 28 -0.57 6.87 3.69
C LEU A 28 -1.00 5.97 4.85
N HIS A 29 -0.76 6.41 6.09
CA HIS A 29 -1.21 5.67 7.27
C HIS A 29 -2.73 5.54 7.30
N GLN A 30 -3.44 6.62 6.98
CA GLN A 30 -4.90 6.60 6.94
C GLN A 30 -5.41 5.67 5.84
N THR A 31 -4.77 5.66 4.68
CA THR A 31 -5.12 4.78 3.57
C THR A 31 -5.00 3.31 3.97
N ILE A 32 -3.91 2.94 4.63
CA ILE A 32 -3.69 1.57 5.11
C ILE A 32 -4.74 1.21 6.16
N SER A 33 -4.96 2.10 7.12
CA SER A 33 -5.93 1.87 8.21
C SER A 33 -7.34 1.66 7.66
N ASP A 34 -7.77 2.49 6.73
CA ASP A 34 -9.09 2.38 6.12
C ASP A 34 -9.26 1.06 5.37
N PHE A 35 -8.24 0.64 4.64
CA PHE A 35 -8.28 -0.64 3.94
C PHE A 35 -8.36 -1.82 4.92
N MET A 36 -7.53 -1.80 5.95
CA MET A 36 -7.52 -2.87 6.95
C MET A 36 -8.84 -2.96 7.70
N ASP A 37 -9.43 -1.82 8.08
CA ASP A 37 -10.71 -1.80 8.77
C ASP A 37 -11.84 -2.35 7.90
N LYS A 38 -11.83 -2.01 6.61
CA LYS A 38 -12.86 -2.46 5.68
C LYS A 38 -12.86 -3.99 5.51
N TYR A 39 -11.68 -4.61 5.53
CA TYR A 39 -11.55 -6.05 5.27
C TYR A 39 -11.27 -6.86 6.52
N ARG A 40 -11.23 -6.23 7.69
CA ARG A 40 -11.03 -6.95 8.96
C ARG A 40 -12.23 -7.86 9.23
N GLY A 41 -11.96 -9.15 9.37
CA GLY A 41 -13.00 -10.15 9.62
C GLY A 41 -13.89 -10.46 8.42
N ASN A 42 -13.73 -9.78 7.31
CA ASN A 42 -14.46 -10.04 6.08
C ASN A 42 -13.54 -10.80 5.11
N ARG A 43 -13.85 -12.06 4.87
CA ARG A 43 -13.05 -12.93 4.02
C ARG A 43 -13.63 -13.11 2.61
N LEU A 44 -14.69 -12.38 2.28
CA LEU A 44 -15.32 -12.49 0.98
C LEU A 44 -14.56 -11.62 -0.03
N VAL A 45 -14.01 -12.28 -1.04
CA VAL A 45 -13.39 -11.59 -2.17
C VAL A 45 -14.50 -11.21 -3.14
N THR A 46 -14.76 -9.92 -3.27
CA THR A 46 -15.78 -9.38 -4.16
C THR A 46 -15.13 -8.61 -5.30
N GLU A 47 -15.92 -8.18 -6.28
CA GLU A 47 -15.42 -7.32 -7.36
C GLU A 47 -14.80 -6.04 -6.78
N ASN A 48 -15.40 -5.49 -5.73
CA ASN A 48 -14.90 -4.29 -5.08
C ASN A 48 -13.57 -4.52 -4.39
N PHE A 49 -13.26 -5.75 -3.99
CA PHE A 49 -12.00 -6.07 -3.34
C PHE A 49 -10.81 -5.77 -4.26
N VAL A 50 -10.87 -6.20 -5.51
CA VAL A 50 -9.79 -5.94 -6.48
C VAL A 50 -9.63 -4.44 -6.73
N THR A 51 -10.74 -3.73 -6.91
CA THR A 51 -10.72 -2.28 -7.10
C THR A 51 -10.12 -1.58 -5.89
N ASP A 52 -10.49 -1.98 -4.69
CA ASP A 52 -9.98 -1.38 -3.45
C ASP A 52 -8.48 -1.64 -3.29
N CYS A 53 -8.00 -2.82 -3.64
CA CYS A 53 -6.57 -3.13 -3.63
C CYS A 53 -5.82 -2.25 -4.62
N ARG A 54 -6.34 -2.08 -5.83
CA ARG A 54 -5.74 -1.23 -6.85
C ARG A 54 -5.63 0.21 -6.38
N GLU A 55 -6.72 0.76 -5.88
CA GLU A 55 -6.74 2.15 -5.40
C GLU A 55 -5.79 2.35 -4.23
N THR A 56 -5.76 1.40 -3.30
CA THR A 56 -4.87 1.48 -2.14
C THR A 56 -3.40 1.45 -2.57
N ILE A 57 -3.03 0.53 -3.45
CA ILE A 57 -1.64 0.43 -3.92
C ILE A 57 -1.24 1.67 -4.70
N ASP A 58 -2.11 2.20 -5.56
CA ASP A 58 -1.80 3.41 -6.31
C ASP A 58 -1.65 4.63 -5.40
N LYS A 59 -2.38 4.69 -4.30
CA LYS A 59 -2.21 5.76 -3.31
C LYS A 59 -0.91 5.62 -2.51
N LEU A 60 -0.51 4.40 -2.19
CA LEU A 60 0.69 4.14 -1.39
C LEU A 60 1.97 4.29 -2.20
N LEU A 61 2.00 3.81 -3.43
CA LEU A 61 3.20 3.69 -4.25
C LEU A 61 3.24 4.64 -5.45
N GLY A 62 2.16 5.34 -5.72
CA GLY A 62 2.05 6.26 -6.83
C GLY A 62 1.08 5.80 -7.90
N SER A 63 0.52 6.75 -8.63
CA SER A 63 -0.46 6.48 -9.67
C SER A 63 0.09 5.52 -10.73
N GLY A 64 -0.66 4.47 -11.02
CA GLY A 64 -0.27 3.45 -11.99
C GLY A 64 0.64 2.35 -11.46
N ALA A 65 1.02 2.39 -10.17
CA ALA A 65 1.89 1.37 -9.60
C ALA A 65 1.28 -0.02 -9.66
N TYR A 66 -0.01 -0.15 -9.43
CA TYR A 66 -0.70 -1.43 -9.49
C TYR A 66 -0.51 -2.10 -10.86
N GLY A 67 -0.72 -1.36 -11.94
CA GLY A 67 -0.58 -1.89 -13.29
C GLY A 67 0.84 -2.28 -13.67
N LYS A 68 1.85 -1.70 -13.02
CA LYS A 68 3.25 -2.06 -13.23
C LYS A 68 3.65 -3.34 -12.53
N ILE A 69 3.02 -3.64 -11.40
CA ILE A 69 3.38 -4.77 -10.55
C ILE A 69 2.50 -6.00 -10.86
N PHE A 70 1.21 -5.79 -11.05
CA PHE A 70 0.24 -6.88 -11.14
C PHE A 70 -0.38 -6.94 -12.52
N HIS A 71 -0.40 -8.14 -13.12
CA HIS A 71 -0.88 -8.37 -14.48
C HIS A 71 -2.10 -9.27 -14.53
N LYS A 72 -2.58 -9.74 -13.39
CA LYS A 72 -3.80 -10.56 -13.31
C LYS A 72 -4.47 -10.34 -11.95
N ASP A 73 -5.74 -10.69 -11.88
CA ASP A 73 -6.51 -10.58 -10.64
C ASP A 73 -6.25 -11.79 -9.76
N ASP A 74 -5.53 -11.56 -8.65
CA ASP A 74 -5.25 -12.59 -7.65
C ASP A 74 -5.12 -11.93 -6.27
N LEU A 75 -4.65 -12.67 -5.27
CA LEU A 75 -4.54 -12.17 -3.90
C LEU A 75 -3.19 -11.52 -3.59
N LYS A 76 -2.26 -11.47 -4.54
CA LYS A 76 -0.94 -10.88 -4.31
C LYS A 76 -1.00 -9.41 -3.90
N PRO A 77 -1.87 -8.56 -4.51
CA PRO A 77 -2.00 -7.17 -4.06
C PRO A 77 -2.37 -7.07 -2.58
N TYR A 78 -3.26 -7.91 -2.10
CA TYR A 78 -3.65 -7.95 -0.71
C TYR A 78 -2.46 -8.28 0.19
N TYR A 79 -1.65 -9.26 -0.19
CA TYR A 79 -0.45 -9.63 0.58
C TYR A 79 0.57 -8.50 0.62
N VAL A 80 0.74 -7.77 -0.49
CA VAL A 80 1.63 -6.61 -0.51
C VAL A 80 1.15 -5.54 0.46
N ILE A 81 -0.15 -5.24 0.47
CA ILE A 81 -0.71 -4.24 1.38
C ILE A 81 -0.49 -4.66 2.83
N LEU A 82 -0.67 -5.93 3.16
CA LEU A 82 -0.42 -6.43 4.51
C LEU A 82 1.04 -6.24 4.93
N GLN A 83 1.98 -6.49 4.03
CA GLN A 83 3.39 -6.31 4.30
C GLN A 83 3.75 -4.83 4.49
N LEU A 84 3.17 -3.94 3.68
CA LEU A 84 3.38 -2.51 3.82
C LEU A 84 2.82 -1.99 5.14
N ALA A 85 1.71 -2.54 5.62
CA ALA A 85 1.12 -2.15 6.89
C ALA A 85 2.02 -2.51 8.09
N GLU A 86 2.88 -3.51 7.95
CA GLU A 86 3.81 -3.95 8.99
C GLU A 86 5.15 -3.20 8.95
N ALA A 87 5.41 -2.46 7.90
CA ALA A 87 6.68 -1.77 7.70
C ALA A 87 6.85 -0.54 8.61
#